data_65043b93cd8d235d9a1090b956881874
#
_entry.id   65043b93cd8d235d9a1090b956881874
#
_cell.length_a   1.000
_cell.length_b   1.000
_cell.length_c   1.000
_cell.angle_alpha   90.00
_cell.angle_beta   90.00
_cell.angle_gamma   90.00
#
_symmetry.space_group_name_H-M   'P 1'
#
loop_
_entity.id
_entity.type
_entity.pdbx_description
1 polymer ?
#
loop_
_entity_poly.entity_id
_entity_poly.type
_entity_poly.pdbx_seq_one_letter_code
_entity_poly.pdbx_strand_id
1 'polypeptide(L)'
;MKITKFIPFMMLSVVLLASCQSREIKIKKLVTSHLEQSLDNPENLKIKEIAEPDSAFGLNYFTKQEQAYMMNTITDVTSVLMERTAYMAKPDLDDAYTMTLADLEMRMSAGLFSGMLGEAKKGEWSGWKVRVTYTAKSKYGCKYKAQRWYFLDKDCQTVIRHFDLPIVSTDKAEKTTKGKRTRQDGKSKQTNPASKIVLSTVK
;
A
#
# COMPACT_ATOMS: atom_id res chain seq x y z
N MET A 1 -18.55 -57.81 4.30
CA MET A 1 -18.17 -56.49 4.89
C MET A 1 -17.23 -55.77 3.90
N LYS A 2 -17.71 -54.62 3.33
CA LYS A 2 -16.98 -53.90 2.25
C LYS A 2 -16.29 -52.67 2.81
N ILE A 3 -15.14 -52.84 3.45
CA ILE A 3 -14.35 -51.73 4.05
C ILE A 3 -13.20 -51.24 3.16
N THR A 4 -12.89 -51.95 2.07
CA THR A 4 -11.70 -51.69 1.25
C THR A 4 -11.79 -50.54 0.25
N LYS A 5 -12.93 -49.85 0.10
CA LYS A 5 -13.09 -48.77 -0.90
C LYS A 5 -12.87 -47.36 -0.35
N PHE A 6 -12.77 -47.18 0.97
CA PHE A 6 -12.61 -45.83 1.58
C PHE A 6 -11.15 -45.39 1.78
N ILE A 7 -10.20 -46.33 1.77
CA ILE A 7 -8.78 -46.06 2.03
C ILE A 7 -8.13 -45.16 0.95
N PRO A 8 -8.35 -45.37 -0.38
CA PRO A 8 -7.70 -44.54 -1.39
C PRO A 8 -8.18 -43.10 -1.42
N PHE A 9 -9.43 -42.83 -1.02
CA PHE A 9 -9.97 -41.46 -1.00
C PHE A 9 -9.39 -40.62 0.16
N MET A 10 -9.13 -41.25 1.29
CA MET A 10 -8.53 -40.59 2.45
C MET A 10 -7.04 -40.27 2.24
N MET A 11 -6.31 -41.14 1.52
CA MET A 11 -4.90 -40.91 1.15
C MET A 11 -4.75 -39.74 0.15
N LEU A 12 -5.68 -39.56 -0.77
CA LEU A 12 -5.64 -38.47 -1.77
C LEU A 12 -5.80 -37.10 -1.11
N SER A 13 -6.64 -36.97 -0.08
CA SER A 13 -6.82 -35.71 0.64
C SER A 13 -5.59 -35.27 1.44
N VAL A 14 -4.85 -36.21 2.02
CA VAL A 14 -3.61 -35.92 2.76
C VAL A 14 -2.50 -35.42 1.85
N VAL A 15 -2.37 -35.95 0.64
CA VAL A 15 -1.37 -35.51 -0.34
C VAL A 15 -1.63 -34.09 -0.82
N LEU A 16 -2.90 -33.70 -1.00
CA LEU A 16 -3.27 -32.34 -1.41
C LEU A 16 -2.93 -31.31 -0.32
N LEU A 17 -3.16 -31.62 0.94
CA LEU A 17 -2.83 -30.75 2.07
C LEU A 17 -1.32 -30.56 2.25
N ALA A 18 -0.52 -31.64 2.11
CA ALA A 18 0.92 -31.58 2.19
C ALA A 18 1.55 -30.74 1.05
N SER A 19 1.00 -30.80 -0.15
CA SER A 19 1.43 -29.98 -1.29
C SER A 19 1.18 -28.49 -1.08
N CYS A 20 0.05 -28.13 -0.50
CA CYS A 20 -0.30 -26.74 -0.21
C CYS A 20 0.64 -26.14 0.85
N GLN A 21 0.88 -26.87 1.93
CA GLN A 21 1.78 -26.43 3.00
C GLN A 21 3.23 -26.25 2.51
N SER A 22 3.71 -27.11 1.59
CA SER A 22 5.04 -26.96 1.00
C SER A 22 5.19 -25.70 0.15
N ARG A 23 4.13 -25.29 -0.58
CA ARG A 23 4.12 -24.10 -1.41
C ARG A 23 4.14 -22.83 -0.58
N GLU A 24 3.33 -22.73 0.45
CA GLU A 24 3.31 -21.57 1.35
C GLU A 24 4.67 -21.34 2.03
N ILE A 25 5.34 -22.41 2.45
CA ILE A 25 6.68 -22.33 3.05
C ILE A 25 7.69 -21.79 2.02
N LYS A 26 7.65 -22.26 0.77
CA LYS A 26 8.51 -21.75 -0.30
C LYS A 26 8.28 -20.26 -0.55
N ILE A 27 7.02 -19.85 -0.70
CA ILE A 27 6.64 -18.46 -0.92
C ILE A 27 7.15 -17.60 0.25
N LYS A 28 6.88 -18.01 1.47
CA LYS A 28 7.30 -17.27 2.67
C LYS A 28 8.80 -17.07 2.73
N LYS A 29 9.57 -18.12 2.45
CA LYS A 29 11.03 -18.05 2.40
C LYS A 29 11.51 -17.12 1.28
N LEU A 30 10.94 -17.25 0.07
CA LEU A 30 11.32 -16.43 -1.09
C LEU A 30 11.06 -14.95 -0.87
N VAL A 31 9.83 -14.57 -0.45
CA VAL A 31 9.47 -13.17 -0.27
C VAL A 31 10.21 -12.52 0.90
N THR A 32 10.48 -13.27 1.99
CA THR A 32 11.28 -12.80 3.13
C THR A 32 12.71 -12.50 2.70
N SER A 33 13.38 -13.47 2.06
CA SER A 33 14.76 -13.31 1.61
C SER A 33 14.89 -12.16 0.59
N HIS A 34 13.94 -12.06 -0.36
CA HIS A 34 13.95 -10.96 -1.34
C HIS A 34 13.74 -9.60 -0.66
N LEU A 35 12.86 -9.53 0.34
CA LEU A 35 12.61 -8.29 1.08
C LEU A 35 13.86 -7.84 1.83
N GLU A 36 14.54 -8.76 2.53
CA GLU A 36 15.80 -8.51 3.24
C GLU A 36 16.92 -7.99 2.31
N GLN A 37 17.00 -8.54 1.10
CA GLN A 37 18.03 -8.16 0.11
C GLN A 37 17.76 -6.82 -0.59
N SER A 38 16.51 -6.38 -0.62
CA SER A 38 16.08 -5.23 -1.42
C SER A 38 15.82 -3.95 -0.61
N LEU A 39 15.90 -4.00 0.71
CA LEU A 39 15.72 -2.85 1.58
C LEU A 39 17.04 -2.15 1.91
N ASP A 40 16.97 -0.82 2.07
CA ASP A 40 18.16 0.00 2.42
C ASP A 40 18.70 -0.37 3.82
N ASN A 41 17.82 -0.71 4.76
CA ASN A 41 18.18 -1.04 6.14
C ASN A 41 17.46 -2.33 6.59
N PRO A 42 17.91 -3.50 6.13
CA PRO A 42 17.25 -4.79 6.39
C PRO A 42 17.22 -5.18 7.86
N GLU A 43 18.16 -4.71 8.68
CA GLU A 43 18.22 -4.98 10.12
C GLU A 43 17.01 -4.39 10.88
N ASN A 44 16.31 -3.42 10.29
CA ASN A 44 15.11 -2.81 10.85
C ASN A 44 13.81 -3.39 10.29
N LEU A 45 13.91 -4.42 9.45
CA LEU A 45 12.74 -5.08 8.87
C LEU A 45 11.94 -5.82 9.93
N LYS A 46 10.62 -5.59 9.93
CA LYS A 46 9.64 -6.37 10.68
C LYS A 46 8.48 -6.72 9.76
N ILE A 47 8.40 -7.95 9.33
CA ILE A 47 7.26 -8.48 8.59
C ILE A 47 6.08 -8.57 9.56
N LYS A 48 4.97 -7.95 9.16
CA LYS A 48 3.72 -7.92 9.95
C LYS A 48 2.76 -9.00 9.49
N GLU A 49 2.70 -9.20 8.17
CA GLU A 49 1.75 -10.12 7.56
C GLU A 49 2.27 -10.56 6.20
N ILE A 50 2.08 -11.82 5.89
CA ILE A 50 2.20 -12.37 4.54
C ILE A 50 0.82 -12.92 4.21
N ALA A 51 0.12 -12.27 3.29
CA ALA A 51 -1.21 -12.68 2.87
C ALA A 51 -1.17 -14.02 2.12
N GLU A 52 -2.30 -14.70 2.09
CA GLU A 52 -2.46 -15.90 1.28
C GLU A 52 -2.18 -15.60 -0.22
N PRO A 53 -1.52 -16.52 -0.92
CA PRO A 53 -1.21 -16.34 -2.33
C PRO A 53 -2.46 -16.39 -3.20
N ASP A 54 -2.66 -15.35 -4.01
CA ASP A 54 -3.68 -15.31 -5.06
C ASP A 54 -3.11 -15.74 -6.41
N SER A 55 -3.97 -16.24 -7.31
CA SER A 55 -3.56 -16.54 -8.69
C SER A 55 -3.25 -15.26 -9.46
N ALA A 56 -2.09 -15.21 -10.12
CA ALA A 56 -1.72 -14.14 -11.03
C ALA A 56 -2.07 -14.49 -12.48
N PHE A 57 -2.54 -13.50 -13.25
CA PHE A 57 -2.92 -13.62 -14.66
C PHE A 57 -2.19 -12.56 -15.50
N GLY A 58 -0.88 -12.74 -15.66
CA GLY A 58 0.03 -11.71 -16.17
C GLY A 58 0.47 -10.72 -15.08
N LEU A 59 1.37 -9.82 -15.47
CA LEU A 59 1.98 -8.87 -14.52
C LEU A 59 1.16 -7.59 -14.31
N ASN A 60 0.20 -7.34 -15.19
CA ASN A 60 -0.56 -6.08 -15.24
C ASN A 60 -2.05 -6.28 -14.98
N TYR A 61 -2.49 -7.51 -14.75
CA TYR A 61 -3.89 -7.79 -14.43
C TYR A 61 -4.14 -7.62 -12.93
N PHE A 62 -5.04 -6.69 -12.62
CA PHE A 62 -5.56 -6.45 -11.28
C PHE A 62 -7.08 -6.47 -11.31
N THR A 63 -7.69 -7.04 -10.29
CA THR A 63 -9.13 -6.94 -10.10
C THR A 63 -9.55 -5.49 -9.85
N LYS A 64 -10.82 -5.17 -10.08
CA LYS A 64 -11.36 -3.82 -9.79
C LYS A 64 -11.13 -3.41 -8.32
N GLN A 65 -11.22 -4.36 -7.40
CA GLN A 65 -10.99 -4.11 -5.98
C GLN A 65 -9.52 -3.78 -5.69
N GLU A 66 -8.58 -4.50 -6.30
CA GLU A 66 -7.15 -4.22 -6.20
C GLU A 66 -6.79 -2.87 -6.81
N GLN A 67 -7.35 -2.55 -7.98
CA GLN A 67 -7.17 -1.25 -8.62
C GLN A 67 -7.69 -0.11 -7.72
N ALA A 68 -8.88 -0.26 -7.14
CA ALA A 68 -9.43 0.72 -6.21
C ALA A 68 -8.54 0.90 -4.97
N TYR A 69 -8.04 -0.19 -4.41
CA TYR A 69 -7.10 -0.15 -3.27
C TYR A 69 -5.82 0.62 -3.62
N MET A 70 -5.22 0.33 -4.79
CA MET A 70 -4.01 1.02 -5.25
C MET A 70 -4.26 2.51 -5.49
N MET A 71 -5.39 2.87 -6.14
CA MET A 71 -5.75 4.26 -6.38
C MET A 71 -5.97 5.03 -5.09
N ASN A 72 -6.66 4.45 -4.12
CA ASN A 72 -6.85 5.08 -2.81
C ASN A 72 -5.49 5.30 -2.12
N THR A 73 -4.61 4.29 -2.14
CA THR A 73 -3.27 4.42 -1.56
C THR A 73 -2.46 5.53 -2.23
N ILE A 74 -2.49 5.64 -3.57
CA ILE A 74 -1.84 6.74 -4.30
C ILE A 74 -2.39 8.09 -3.84
N THR A 75 -3.72 8.21 -3.80
CA THR A 75 -4.39 9.45 -3.39
C THR A 75 -4.01 9.85 -1.97
N ASP A 76 -4.00 8.90 -1.03
CA ASP A 76 -3.66 9.15 0.37
C ASP A 76 -2.19 9.61 0.51
N VAL A 77 -1.27 8.90 -0.14
CA VAL A 77 0.16 9.24 -0.10
C VAL A 77 0.42 10.61 -0.71
N THR A 78 -0.14 10.87 -1.89
CA THR A 78 0.01 12.16 -2.59
C THR A 78 -0.61 13.30 -1.77
N SER A 79 -1.78 13.10 -1.17
CA SER A 79 -2.41 14.09 -0.29
C SER A 79 -1.52 14.46 0.89
N VAL A 80 -0.99 13.47 1.60
CA VAL A 80 -0.10 13.71 2.74
C VAL A 80 1.18 14.44 2.29
N LEU A 81 1.76 14.04 1.16
CA LEU A 81 2.96 14.68 0.65
C LEU A 81 2.72 16.13 0.22
N MET A 82 1.61 16.41 -0.49
CA MET A 82 1.23 17.77 -0.90
C MET A 82 0.99 18.67 0.31
N GLU A 83 0.28 18.17 1.34
CA GLU A 83 0.06 18.93 2.57
C GLU A 83 1.38 19.28 3.28
N ARG A 84 2.29 18.31 3.41
CA ARG A 84 3.59 18.49 4.08
C ARG A 84 4.54 19.40 3.33
N THR A 85 4.46 19.45 2.02
CA THR A 85 5.27 20.33 1.17
C THR A 85 4.61 21.66 0.87
N ALA A 86 3.49 21.99 1.54
CA ALA A 86 2.67 23.17 1.25
C ALA A 86 2.39 23.29 -0.26
N TYR A 87 1.90 22.20 -0.85
CA TYR A 87 1.65 22.08 -2.29
C TYR A 87 2.89 22.37 -3.14
N MET A 88 4.04 21.82 -2.73
CA MET A 88 5.35 22.00 -3.37
C MET A 88 5.93 23.41 -3.31
N ALA A 89 5.29 24.34 -2.60
CA ALA A 89 5.79 25.70 -2.42
C ALA A 89 6.97 25.79 -1.44
N LYS A 90 7.02 24.88 -0.47
CA LYS A 90 8.09 24.81 0.54
C LYS A 90 8.43 23.35 0.85
N PRO A 91 9.17 22.65 -0.02
CA PRO A 91 9.62 21.32 0.29
C PRO A 91 10.66 21.39 1.43
N ASP A 92 10.34 20.75 2.55
CA ASP A 92 11.29 20.59 3.66
C ASP A 92 12.16 19.36 3.35
N LEU A 93 13.32 19.58 2.79
CA LEU A 93 14.29 18.53 2.44
C LEU A 93 15.00 17.94 3.66
N ASP A 94 14.90 18.59 4.82
CA ASP A 94 15.48 18.11 6.08
C ASP A 94 14.49 17.24 6.86
N ASP A 95 13.20 17.25 6.48
CA ASP A 95 12.19 16.37 7.09
C ASP A 95 12.34 14.93 6.56
N ALA A 96 12.96 14.08 7.38
CA ALA A 96 13.19 12.67 7.07
C ALA A 96 11.91 11.89 6.70
N TYR A 97 10.76 12.26 7.26
CA TYR A 97 9.48 11.61 6.93
C TYR A 97 9.00 12.01 5.53
N THR A 98 9.03 13.30 5.21
CA THR A 98 8.67 13.82 3.88
C THR A 98 9.56 13.23 2.80
N MET A 99 10.88 13.21 3.02
CA MET A 99 11.83 12.59 2.09
C MET A 99 11.59 11.08 1.91
N THR A 100 11.28 10.38 3.01
CA THR A 100 10.93 8.96 2.95
C THR A 100 9.67 8.74 2.13
N LEU A 101 8.63 9.54 2.37
CA LEU A 101 7.35 9.40 1.68
C LEU A 101 7.47 9.72 0.19
N ALA A 102 8.25 10.76 -0.16
CA ALA A 102 8.52 11.11 -1.56
C ALA A 102 9.28 10.00 -2.31
N ASP A 103 10.29 9.40 -1.68
CA ASP A 103 11.02 8.28 -2.27
C ASP A 103 10.12 7.04 -2.47
N LEU A 104 9.26 6.74 -1.49
CA LEU A 104 8.30 5.65 -1.60
C LEU A 104 7.22 5.91 -2.66
N GLU A 105 6.73 7.15 -2.78
CA GLU A 105 5.77 7.53 -3.83
C GLU A 105 6.39 7.39 -5.22
N MET A 106 7.63 7.81 -5.40
CA MET A 106 8.35 7.68 -6.67
C MET A 106 8.53 6.22 -7.06
N ARG A 107 8.94 5.35 -6.12
CA ARG A 107 9.07 3.90 -6.36
C ARG A 107 7.71 3.24 -6.66
N MET A 108 6.66 3.63 -5.93
CA MET A 108 5.29 3.18 -6.15
C MET A 108 4.82 3.55 -7.57
N SER A 109 4.97 4.82 -7.93
CA SER A 109 4.56 5.33 -9.26
C SER A 109 5.30 4.60 -10.38
N ALA A 110 6.61 4.44 -10.28
CA ALA A 110 7.40 3.68 -11.26
C ALA A 110 6.94 2.21 -11.37
N GLY A 111 6.57 1.59 -10.24
CA GLY A 111 6.05 0.23 -10.20
C GLY A 111 4.66 0.09 -10.79
N LEU A 112 3.77 1.06 -10.59
CA LEU A 112 2.37 1.00 -11.01
C LEU A 112 2.13 1.52 -12.44
N PHE A 113 2.88 2.52 -12.89
CA PHE A 113 2.67 3.16 -14.20
C PHE A 113 2.67 2.16 -15.37
N SER A 114 3.52 1.16 -15.31
CA SER A 114 3.56 0.11 -16.33
C SER A 114 2.34 -0.83 -16.30
N GLY A 115 1.59 -0.87 -15.19
CA GLY A 115 0.48 -1.79 -14.99
C GLY A 115 -0.92 -1.17 -15.07
N MET A 116 -1.03 0.16 -14.90
CA MET A 116 -2.34 0.85 -14.84
C MET A 116 -2.76 1.51 -16.15
N LEU A 117 -1.85 1.65 -17.12
CA LEU A 117 -2.10 2.35 -18.39
C LEU A 117 -2.92 1.55 -19.41
N GLY A 118 -3.47 0.41 -19.08
CA GLY A 118 -4.33 -0.36 -19.96
C GLY A 118 -5.32 -1.22 -19.19
N GLU A 119 -6.51 -1.41 -19.73
CA GLU A 119 -7.39 -2.51 -19.32
C GLU A 119 -6.71 -3.83 -19.69
N ALA A 120 -5.86 -4.31 -18.80
CA ALA A 120 -5.26 -5.63 -18.98
C ALA A 120 -6.38 -6.67 -18.91
N LYS A 121 -6.66 -7.30 -20.04
CA LYS A 121 -7.57 -8.45 -20.05
C LYS A 121 -6.96 -9.55 -19.20
N LYS A 122 -7.82 -10.23 -18.45
CA LYS A 122 -7.43 -11.43 -17.72
C LYS A 122 -6.88 -12.45 -18.70
N GLY A 123 -5.56 -12.65 -18.68
CA GLY A 123 -4.87 -13.64 -19.49
C GLY A 123 -4.89 -15.03 -18.87
N GLU A 124 -3.96 -15.89 -19.34
CA GLU A 124 -3.73 -17.19 -18.74
C GLU A 124 -3.07 -17.06 -17.35
N TRP A 125 -3.25 -18.09 -16.53
CA TRP A 125 -2.57 -18.17 -15.25
C TRP A 125 -1.04 -18.16 -15.42
N SER A 126 -0.38 -17.18 -14.83
CA SER A 126 1.05 -16.93 -14.97
C SER A 126 1.87 -17.26 -13.71
N GLY A 127 1.23 -17.52 -12.59
CA GLY A 127 1.88 -17.79 -11.32
C GLY A 127 1.08 -17.28 -10.13
N TRP A 128 1.78 -16.72 -9.14
CA TRP A 128 1.18 -16.33 -7.86
C TRP A 128 1.40 -14.85 -7.56
N LYS A 129 0.43 -14.24 -6.91
CA LYS A 129 0.47 -12.88 -6.41
C LYS A 129 0.39 -12.92 -4.89
N VAL A 130 1.35 -12.27 -4.21
CA VAL A 130 1.46 -12.29 -2.75
C VAL A 130 1.66 -10.88 -2.23
N ARG A 131 0.96 -10.52 -1.17
CA ARG A 131 1.08 -9.22 -0.49
C ARG A 131 1.79 -9.41 0.84
N VAL A 132 2.82 -8.60 1.08
CA VAL A 132 3.59 -8.64 2.32
C VAL A 132 3.53 -7.26 2.97
N THR A 133 2.91 -7.17 4.15
CA THR A 133 2.89 -5.96 4.95
C THR A 133 4.09 -5.97 5.90
N TYR A 134 4.87 -4.88 5.89
CA TYR A 134 6.08 -4.77 6.68
C TYR A 134 6.31 -3.36 7.21
N THR A 135 7.20 -3.24 8.18
CA THR A 135 7.79 -1.97 8.62
C THR A 135 9.30 -2.04 8.44
N ALA A 136 9.88 -0.95 8.00
CA ALA A 136 11.32 -0.82 7.81
C ALA A 136 11.79 0.60 8.16
N LYS A 137 13.09 0.85 8.04
CA LYS A 137 13.69 2.17 8.18
C LYS A 137 14.27 2.59 6.82
N SER A 138 13.97 3.81 6.38
CA SER A 138 14.46 4.35 5.12
C SER A 138 15.92 4.76 5.23
N LYS A 139 16.56 5.05 4.09
CA LYS A 139 17.89 5.66 4.03
C LYS A 139 17.97 7.04 4.73
N TYR A 140 16.83 7.71 4.90
CA TYR A 140 16.72 8.97 5.64
C TYR A 140 16.53 8.79 7.15
N GLY A 141 16.57 7.54 7.65
CA GLY A 141 16.46 7.24 9.05
C GLY A 141 15.04 7.19 9.61
N CYS A 142 14.01 7.42 8.79
CA CYS A 142 12.61 7.38 9.21
C CYS A 142 12.01 5.97 9.13
N LYS A 143 11.25 5.58 10.16
CA LYS A 143 10.46 4.34 10.12
C LYS A 143 9.22 4.53 9.27
N TYR A 144 8.94 3.56 8.39
CA TYR A 144 7.77 3.56 7.55
C TYR A 144 7.09 2.19 7.55
N LYS A 145 5.83 2.17 7.12
CA LYS A 145 5.05 0.95 6.89
C LYS A 145 4.67 0.90 5.42
N ALA A 146 4.81 -0.28 4.81
CA ALA A 146 4.44 -0.49 3.41
C ALA A 146 3.87 -1.89 3.21
N GLN A 147 3.17 -2.07 2.10
CA GLN A 147 2.74 -3.35 1.59
C GLN A 147 3.44 -3.59 0.26
N ARG A 148 4.28 -4.63 0.18
CA ARG A 148 4.90 -5.07 -1.06
C ARG A 148 4.05 -6.13 -1.74
N TRP A 149 3.79 -5.89 -3.03
CA TRP A 149 3.12 -6.84 -3.90
C TRP A 149 4.17 -7.58 -4.70
N TYR A 150 4.11 -8.90 -4.63
CA TYR A 150 4.99 -9.81 -5.35
C TYR A 150 4.22 -10.55 -6.43
N PHE A 151 4.84 -10.70 -7.60
CA PHE A 151 4.45 -11.61 -8.65
C PHE A 151 5.52 -12.68 -8.74
N LEU A 152 5.12 -13.92 -8.49
CA LEU A 152 6.00 -15.09 -8.46
C LEU A 152 5.69 -15.99 -9.65
N ASP A 153 6.67 -16.74 -10.09
CA ASP A 153 6.49 -17.80 -11.08
C ASP A 153 5.57 -18.92 -10.57
N LYS A 154 5.19 -19.83 -11.46
CA LYS A 154 4.29 -20.95 -11.18
C LYS A 154 4.80 -21.85 -10.06
N ASP A 155 6.12 -22.04 -10.00
CA ASP A 155 6.80 -22.96 -9.08
C ASP A 155 7.24 -22.29 -7.77
N CYS A 156 6.94 -20.98 -7.62
CA CYS A 156 7.31 -20.17 -6.45
C CYS A 156 8.82 -20.18 -6.17
N GLN A 157 9.62 -20.09 -7.22
CA GLN A 157 11.08 -20.08 -7.13
C GLN A 157 11.68 -18.70 -7.43
N THR A 158 10.96 -17.88 -8.21
CA THR A 158 11.45 -16.60 -8.70
C THR A 158 10.45 -15.47 -8.47
N VAL A 159 10.96 -14.32 -8.02
CA VAL A 159 10.22 -13.07 -8.03
C VAL A 159 10.32 -12.46 -9.42
N ILE A 160 9.21 -12.42 -10.16
CA ILE A 160 9.16 -11.88 -11.52
C ILE A 160 9.05 -10.35 -11.48
N ARG A 161 8.24 -9.85 -10.55
CA ARG A 161 7.99 -8.42 -10.36
C ARG A 161 7.59 -8.14 -8.92
N HIS A 162 7.92 -6.96 -8.45
CA HIS A 162 7.39 -6.42 -7.19
C HIS A 162 7.25 -4.91 -7.25
N PHE A 163 6.42 -4.36 -6.37
CA PHE A 163 6.32 -2.93 -6.08
C PHE A 163 5.79 -2.71 -4.66
N ASP A 164 6.08 -1.55 -4.11
CA ASP A 164 5.66 -1.16 -2.77
C ASP A 164 4.51 -0.16 -2.80
N LEU A 165 3.54 -0.34 -1.90
CA LEU A 165 2.49 0.62 -1.60
C LEU A 165 2.72 1.13 -0.18
N PRO A 166 3.07 2.42 0.01
CA PRO A 166 3.21 3.01 1.33
C PRO A 166 1.89 3.00 2.09
N ILE A 167 1.93 2.72 3.38
CA ILE A 167 0.75 2.80 4.26
C ILE A 167 0.92 4.04 5.13
N VAL A 168 0.19 5.09 4.81
CA VAL A 168 0.15 6.32 5.60
C VAL A 168 -0.98 6.24 6.62
N SER A 169 -0.72 6.65 7.87
CA SER A 169 -1.76 6.76 8.89
C SER A 169 -2.35 8.16 8.80
N THR A 170 -3.60 8.26 8.40
CA THR A 170 -4.37 9.51 8.39
C THR A 170 -4.68 10.03 9.80
N ASP A 171 -4.48 9.21 10.84
CA ASP A 171 -4.82 9.54 12.24
C ASP A 171 -3.96 10.63 12.89
N LYS A 172 -2.92 11.14 12.22
CA LYS A 172 -2.05 12.21 12.78
C LYS A 172 -2.46 13.65 12.42
N ALA A 173 -3.33 13.85 11.44
CA ALA A 173 -3.83 15.18 11.10
C ALA A 173 -4.76 15.76 12.19
N GLU A 174 -5.39 14.91 13.01
CA GLU A 174 -6.38 15.33 14.00
C GLU A 174 -5.79 15.82 15.33
N LYS A 175 -4.53 15.54 15.65
CA LYS A 175 -3.92 15.93 16.93
C LYS A 175 -3.21 17.27 16.96
N THR A 176 -2.99 17.91 15.82
CA THR A 176 -2.31 19.23 15.80
C THR A 176 -3.29 20.42 15.95
N THR A 177 -4.60 20.20 15.83
CA THR A 177 -5.60 21.28 15.89
C THR A 177 -6.21 21.47 17.30
N LYS A 178 -5.89 20.62 18.29
CA LYS A 178 -6.43 20.72 19.66
C LYS A 178 -5.54 21.42 20.68
N GLY A 179 -4.47 22.07 20.28
CA GLY A 179 -3.51 22.71 21.19
C GLY A 179 -3.36 24.22 21.00
N LYS A 180 -4.43 25.03 20.93
CA LYS A 180 -4.40 26.44 21.25
C LYS A 180 -5.82 27.07 21.19
N ARG A 181 -6.64 26.78 22.17
CA ARG A 181 -7.71 27.73 22.58
C ARG A 181 -7.35 28.22 23.95
N THR A 182 -6.52 29.26 24.01
CA THR A 182 -6.36 30.09 25.17
C THR A 182 -7.57 31.07 25.21
N ARG A 183 -8.27 31.05 26.33
CA ARG A 183 -9.34 32.00 26.69
C ARG A 183 -8.84 33.41 26.48
N GLN A 184 -9.64 34.23 25.79
CA GLN A 184 -9.73 35.66 26.05
C GLN A 184 -11.21 36.02 26.12
N ASP A 185 -11.69 36.19 27.34
CA ASP A 185 -12.89 36.93 27.65
C ASP A 185 -12.66 38.43 27.34
N GLY A 186 -13.55 39.04 26.62
CA GLY A 186 -13.47 40.47 26.32
C GLY A 186 -14.72 40.96 25.57
N LYS A 187 -15.68 41.46 26.33
CA LYS A 187 -16.89 42.18 25.88
C LYS A 187 -16.61 43.22 24.80
N SER A 188 -17.43 43.33 23.74
CA SER A 188 -18.18 44.58 23.44
C SER A 188 -19.11 44.42 22.23
N LYS A 189 -20.28 44.89 22.46
CA LYS A 189 -21.45 45.33 21.71
C LYS A 189 -21.28 45.69 20.22
N GLN A 190 -22.19 45.12 19.41
CA GLN A 190 -23.21 45.83 18.60
C GLN A 190 -22.72 46.70 17.44
N THR A 191 -23.04 46.40 16.21
CA THR A 191 -24.08 47.01 15.36
C THR A 191 -24.03 46.43 13.94
N ASN A 192 -25.19 46.04 13.45
CA ASN A 192 -25.46 45.80 12.03
C ASN A 192 -25.63 47.16 11.31
N PRO A 193 -25.28 47.30 10.02
CA PRO A 193 -26.38 47.46 9.07
C PRO A 193 -26.20 46.75 7.73
N ALA A 194 -27.32 46.36 7.21
CA ALA A 194 -27.54 45.84 5.86
C ALA A 194 -27.19 46.85 4.76
N SER A 195 -26.65 46.36 3.65
CA SER A 195 -26.68 47.05 2.35
C SER A 195 -26.61 46.06 1.18
N LYS A 196 -27.75 45.84 0.60
CA LYS A 196 -28.12 45.89 -0.82
C LYS A 196 -27.06 45.45 -1.83
N ILE A 197 -27.33 44.28 -2.39
CA ILE A 197 -26.79 43.81 -3.65
C ILE A 197 -27.57 44.46 -4.79
N VAL A 198 -26.87 45.14 -5.69
CA VAL A 198 -27.39 45.60 -6.99
C VAL A 198 -26.79 44.71 -8.07
N LEU A 199 -27.66 43.96 -8.72
CA LEU A 199 -27.35 43.33 -10.00
C LEU A 199 -27.35 44.39 -11.10
N SER A 200 -26.31 44.48 -11.91
CA SER A 200 -26.34 45.13 -13.21
C SER A 200 -25.98 44.14 -14.29
N THR A 201 -26.98 43.87 -15.12
CA THR A 201 -26.93 43.23 -16.42
C THR A 201 -26.25 44.18 -17.41
N VAL A 202 -25.31 43.64 -18.19
CA VAL A 202 -24.82 44.33 -19.41
C VAL A 202 -24.96 43.37 -20.61
N LYS A 203 -25.45 43.94 -21.65
CA LYS A 203 -25.78 43.41 -22.98
C LYS A 203 -24.66 42.66 -23.68
#